data_81972ce78d53af0a60bada31a7a37537
#
_entry.id   81972ce78d53af0a60bada31a7a37537
#
_cell.length_a   1.000
_cell.length_b   1.000
_cell.length_c   1.000
_cell.angle_alpha   90.00
_cell.angle_beta   90.00
_cell.angle_gamma   90.00
#
_symmetry.space_group_name_H-M   'P 1'
#
loop_
_entity.id
_entity.type
_entity.pdbx_description
1 polymer ?
#
loop_
_entity_poly.entity_id
_entity_poly.type
_entity_poly.pdbx_seq_one_letter_code
_entity_poly.pdbx_strand_id
1 'polypeptide(L)'
;MTAISCKDGPVAVTGCSGFTGGHLVRELVTHGYDVRACLRDSGSWRGQDCIQYLEGLPNVEIFDGCDLFVPGSYNDAFKDCSGVFHAAAVLGNSADGKSQPRGSGKVQEDVYEGGLSGTQNVIDAVNASESVKRLIYTSSTAAVRPNVGDQSVPDGYEWTEMDWASDEGNRNFSAYARSKVDAEHLLNKVAEESAHWDVVTLNPAMICGPILFKAQVGQWIEQIGRLASGKKPNFPDQYDRFYDIIDVRDLVRAQLLAAESDIDHKKSFGGARYIMAGTGGYSTMCLGTDITRIIRSEFPDFVVGQPETTTSELEPIRAPNAVHDCKKAKELLGVTIRPIQQTIRDVIESQIELGVIQPTKK
;
A
#
# COMPACT_ATOMS: atom_id res chain seq x y z
N MET A 1 -2.70 16.76 22.06
CA MET A 1 -2.66 16.82 20.60
C MET A 1 -1.57 15.89 20.14
N THR A 2 -1.88 15.00 19.23
CA THR A 2 -1.01 13.91 18.77
C THR A 2 -0.42 14.16 17.36
N ALA A 3 -0.77 15.30 16.73
CA ALA A 3 -0.14 15.73 15.48
C ALA A 3 1.38 15.86 15.67
N ILE A 4 2.11 15.47 14.63
CA ILE A 4 3.56 15.55 14.62
C ILE A 4 4.05 16.52 13.54
N SER A 5 5.26 17.02 13.70
CA SER A 5 5.95 17.85 12.72
C SER A 5 7.43 17.45 12.63
N CYS A 6 8.10 17.87 11.59
CA CYS A 6 9.55 17.62 11.42
C CYS A 6 10.46 18.22 12.52
N LYS A 7 9.87 19.03 13.42
CA LYS A 7 10.59 19.64 14.57
C LYS A 7 10.44 18.81 15.86
N ASP A 8 9.58 17.82 15.89
CA ASP A 8 9.27 17.04 17.09
C ASP A 8 10.25 15.88 17.35
N GLY A 9 11.16 15.63 16.43
CA GLY A 9 12.13 14.53 16.46
C GLY A 9 12.00 13.63 15.23
N PRO A 10 12.83 12.57 15.14
CA PRO A 10 12.80 11.66 14.02
C PRO A 10 11.48 10.89 13.94
N VAL A 11 11.21 10.33 12.76
CA VAL A 11 10.11 9.40 12.54
C VAL A 11 10.64 8.07 12.03
N ALA A 12 9.99 6.97 12.39
CA ALA A 12 10.36 5.64 11.91
C ALA A 12 9.42 5.16 10.80
N VAL A 13 10.00 4.51 9.77
CA VAL A 13 9.25 3.90 8.66
C VAL A 13 9.57 2.42 8.61
N THR A 14 8.59 1.56 8.91
CA THR A 14 8.74 0.11 8.75
C THR A 14 8.52 -0.32 7.30
N GLY A 15 9.26 -1.32 6.85
CA GLY A 15 9.12 -1.84 5.48
C GLY A 15 9.67 -0.91 4.41
N CYS A 16 10.71 -0.14 4.69
CA CYS A 16 11.34 0.84 3.78
C CYS A 16 11.83 0.23 2.46
N SER A 17 12.16 -1.07 2.42
CA SER A 17 12.52 -1.79 1.19
C SER A 17 11.32 -2.16 0.32
N GLY A 18 10.11 -1.95 0.79
CA GLY A 18 8.87 -2.15 0.05
C GLY A 18 8.51 -0.96 -0.84
N PHE A 19 7.47 -1.15 -1.67
CA PHE A 19 7.00 -0.11 -2.59
C PHE A 19 6.51 1.13 -1.84
N THR A 20 5.55 0.96 -0.93
CA THR A 20 5.01 2.08 -0.14
C THR A 20 6.05 2.67 0.81
N GLY A 21 6.78 1.82 1.55
CA GLY A 21 7.75 2.27 2.55
C GLY A 21 8.88 3.12 1.97
N GLY A 22 9.43 2.74 0.79
CA GLY A 22 10.46 3.55 0.13
C GLY A 22 9.94 4.92 -0.32
N HIS A 23 8.71 4.99 -0.81
CA HIS A 23 8.05 6.26 -1.14
C HIS A 23 7.76 7.12 0.10
N LEU A 24 7.37 6.48 1.22
CA LEU A 24 7.20 7.16 2.51
C LEU A 24 8.50 7.82 2.97
N VAL A 25 9.61 7.09 2.95
CA VAL A 25 10.92 7.66 3.31
C VAL A 25 11.22 8.90 2.46
N ARG A 26 11.04 8.79 1.13
CA ARG A 26 11.27 9.94 0.22
C ARG A 26 10.35 11.12 0.54
N GLU A 27 9.06 10.87 0.74
CA GLU A 27 8.07 11.91 1.03
C GLU A 27 8.42 12.66 2.33
N LEU A 28 8.72 11.92 3.40
CA LEU A 28 9.08 12.47 4.70
C LEU A 28 10.35 13.32 4.64
N VAL A 29 11.39 12.80 4.01
CA VAL A 29 12.67 13.55 3.80
C VAL A 29 12.43 14.83 3.00
N THR A 30 11.61 14.78 1.95
CA THR A 30 11.27 15.94 1.12
C THR A 30 10.57 17.04 1.94
N HIS A 31 9.88 16.65 3.03
CA HIS A 31 9.22 17.59 3.96
C HIS A 31 10.03 17.88 5.22
N GLY A 32 11.33 17.56 5.21
CA GLY A 32 12.29 17.97 6.24
C GLY A 32 12.32 17.10 7.48
N TYR A 33 11.76 15.89 7.44
CA TYR A 33 11.86 14.94 8.53
C TYR A 33 13.21 14.21 8.54
N ASP A 34 13.72 13.95 9.73
CA ASP A 34 14.76 12.95 9.98
C ASP A 34 14.08 11.58 10.03
N VAL A 35 14.52 10.63 9.19
CA VAL A 35 13.83 9.37 9.00
C VAL A 35 14.68 8.18 9.42
N ARG A 36 14.15 7.33 10.29
CA ARG A 36 14.70 6.02 10.61
C ARG A 36 14.06 4.95 9.74
N ALA A 37 14.80 4.48 8.76
CA ALA A 37 14.37 3.50 7.79
C ALA A 37 14.59 2.08 8.32
N CYS A 38 13.51 1.41 8.74
CA CYS A 38 13.56 0.06 9.29
C CYS A 38 13.66 -0.98 8.17
N LEU A 39 14.78 -1.67 8.10
CA LEU A 39 15.10 -2.69 7.13
C LEU A 39 15.18 -4.06 7.82
N ARG A 40 14.61 -5.10 7.18
CA ARG A 40 14.62 -6.46 7.75
C ARG A 40 15.96 -7.16 7.60
N ASP A 41 16.59 -7.04 6.43
CA ASP A 41 17.79 -7.77 6.06
C ASP A 41 18.59 -6.97 5.03
N SER A 42 19.64 -6.32 5.52
CA SER A 42 20.58 -5.54 4.72
C SER A 42 21.45 -6.41 3.80
N GLY A 43 21.62 -7.70 4.12
CA GLY A 43 22.41 -8.64 3.32
C GLY A 43 21.69 -9.20 2.08
N SER A 44 20.35 -9.10 2.03
CA SER A 44 19.59 -9.52 0.87
C SER A 44 19.76 -8.57 -0.32
N TRP A 45 19.61 -9.08 -1.55
CA TRP A 45 19.67 -8.23 -2.74
C TRP A 45 18.64 -7.08 -2.70
N ARG A 46 17.47 -7.33 -2.14
CA ARG A 46 16.42 -6.32 -1.96
C ARG A 46 16.85 -5.25 -0.94
N GLY A 47 17.50 -5.67 0.14
CA GLY A 47 18.07 -4.76 1.12
C GLY A 47 19.17 -3.90 0.53
N GLN A 48 20.10 -4.48 -0.22
CA GLN A 48 21.19 -3.76 -0.86
C GLN A 48 20.69 -2.73 -1.89
N ASP A 49 19.73 -3.08 -2.73
CA ASP A 49 19.14 -2.18 -3.72
C ASP A 49 18.39 -1.00 -3.03
N CYS A 50 17.72 -1.27 -1.91
CA CYS A 50 17.11 -0.25 -1.07
C CYS A 50 18.15 0.68 -0.42
N ILE A 51 19.21 0.13 0.19
CA ILE A 51 20.27 0.88 0.84
C ILE A 51 20.93 1.83 -0.16
N GLN A 52 21.29 1.34 -1.34
CA GLN A 52 21.89 2.16 -2.40
C GLN A 52 21.02 3.38 -2.75
N TYR A 53 19.71 3.22 -2.75
CA TYR A 53 18.78 4.33 -2.97
C TYR A 53 18.73 5.28 -1.77
N LEU A 54 18.60 4.74 -0.54
CA LEU A 54 18.43 5.52 0.68
C LEU A 54 19.68 6.35 1.03
N GLU A 55 20.88 5.84 0.76
CA GLU A 55 22.17 6.57 0.95
C GLU A 55 22.25 7.86 0.11
N GLY A 56 21.49 7.95 -0.98
CA GLY A 56 21.35 9.16 -1.80
C GLY A 56 20.40 10.22 -1.22
N LEU A 57 19.69 9.92 -0.14
CA LEU A 57 18.75 10.83 0.50
C LEU A 57 19.40 11.49 1.73
N PRO A 58 19.13 12.79 1.99
CA PRO A 58 19.56 13.41 3.24
C PRO A 58 18.71 12.89 4.42
N ASN A 59 19.23 13.00 5.63
CA ASN A 59 18.47 12.78 6.87
C ASN A 59 17.82 11.38 6.98
N VAL A 60 18.46 10.34 6.46
CA VAL A 60 18.02 8.96 6.59
C VAL A 60 19.04 8.16 7.40
N GLU A 61 18.58 7.53 8.46
CA GLU A 61 19.33 6.55 9.25
C GLU A 61 18.72 5.16 9.03
N ILE A 62 19.54 4.17 8.69
CA ILE A 62 19.07 2.80 8.40
C ILE A 62 19.20 1.94 9.65
N PHE A 63 18.11 1.32 10.06
CA PHE A 63 18.02 0.33 11.14
C PHE A 63 17.80 -1.06 10.56
N ASP A 64 18.82 -1.90 10.63
CA ASP A 64 18.77 -3.28 10.13
C ASP A 64 18.23 -4.26 11.19
N GLY A 65 17.75 -5.41 10.77
CA GLY A 65 17.20 -6.45 11.66
C GLY A 65 15.79 -6.17 12.17
N CYS A 66 15.08 -5.18 11.61
CA CYS A 66 13.70 -4.85 11.95
C CYS A 66 12.72 -5.84 11.29
N ASP A 67 12.39 -6.93 11.99
CA ASP A 67 11.56 -8.02 11.48
C ASP A 67 10.24 -8.13 12.26
N LEU A 68 9.12 -8.25 11.52
CA LEU A 68 7.77 -8.42 12.07
C LEU A 68 7.63 -9.68 12.95
N PHE A 69 8.44 -10.72 12.69
CA PHE A 69 8.40 -11.97 13.44
C PHE A 69 9.35 -12.02 14.64
N VAL A 70 10.16 -10.96 14.86
CA VAL A 70 11.15 -10.92 15.95
C VAL A 70 10.72 -9.89 16.99
N PRO A 71 10.21 -10.32 18.16
CA PRO A 71 9.81 -9.42 19.25
C PRO A 71 10.94 -8.47 19.65
N GLY A 72 10.60 -7.17 19.81
CA GLY A 72 11.54 -6.14 20.22
C GLY A 72 12.49 -5.64 19.13
N SER A 73 12.43 -6.18 17.91
CA SER A 73 13.32 -5.78 16.81
C SER A 73 13.19 -4.31 16.37
N TYR A 74 12.11 -3.64 16.76
CA TYR A 74 11.85 -2.23 16.46
C TYR A 74 12.22 -1.26 17.60
N ASN A 75 12.58 -1.76 18.80
CA ASN A 75 12.74 -0.91 19.97
C ASN A 75 13.78 0.20 19.77
N ASP A 76 14.95 -0.13 19.23
CA ASP A 76 16.01 0.85 19.00
C ASP A 76 15.63 1.84 17.90
N ALA A 77 14.95 1.37 16.85
CA ALA A 77 14.52 2.22 15.74
C ALA A 77 13.46 3.24 16.18
N PHE A 78 12.57 2.89 17.12
CA PHE A 78 11.49 3.78 17.57
C PHE A 78 11.86 4.66 18.76
N LYS A 79 12.97 4.38 19.42
CA LYS A 79 13.42 5.19 20.55
C LYS A 79 13.55 6.66 20.16
N ASP A 80 12.95 7.56 20.94
CA ASP A 80 12.95 9.01 20.72
C ASP A 80 12.30 9.48 19.40
N CYS A 81 11.57 8.60 18.69
CA CYS A 81 10.76 9.00 17.54
C CYS A 81 9.51 9.77 17.96
N SER A 82 9.12 10.78 17.17
CA SER A 82 7.86 11.50 17.35
C SER A 82 6.66 10.78 16.74
N GLY A 83 6.90 9.94 15.72
CA GLY A 83 5.87 9.18 15.01
C GLY A 83 6.41 7.94 14.34
N VAL A 84 5.51 7.00 14.05
CA VAL A 84 5.81 5.74 13.37
C VAL A 84 4.89 5.58 12.16
N PHE A 85 5.46 5.29 11.00
CA PHE A 85 4.75 4.93 9.78
C PHE A 85 4.91 3.43 9.54
N HIS A 86 3.86 2.67 9.80
CA HIS A 86 3.88 1.23 9.67
C HIS A 86 3.37 0.78 8.29
N ALA A 87 4.30 0.52 7.38
CA ALA A 87 4.02 0.03 6.02
C ALA A 87 4.52 -1.40 5.77
N ALA A 88 5.22 -2.02 6.73
CA ALA A 88 5.63 -3.42 6.61
C ALA A 88 4.41 -4.36 6.58
N ALA A 89 4.43 -5.32 5.66
CA ALA A 89 3.41 -6.35 5.55
C ALA A 89 3.98 -7.64 4.95
N VAL A 90 3.40 -8.77 5.30
CA VAL A 90 3.67 -10.07 4.67
C VAL A 90 2.62 -10.32 3.58
N LEU A 91 3.04 -10.39 2.33
CA LEU A 91 2.15 -10.46 1.16
C LEU A 91 2.17 -11.84 0.45
N GLY A 92 2.42 -12.91 1.18
CA GLY A 92 2.28 -14.27 0.64
C GLY A 92 3.55 -14.89 0.05
N ASN A 93 4.73 -14.36 0.36
CA ASN A 93 5.98 -15.09 0.27
C ASN A 93 6.32 -15.61 1.66
N SER A 94 6.81 -16.87 1.76
CA SER A 94 7.24 -17.41 3.04
C SER A 94 8.28 -16.49 3.73
N ALA A 95 8.30 -16.51 5.05
CA ALA A 95 9.27 -15.75 5.85
C ALA A 95 10.74 -16.04 5.47
N ASP A 96 11.01 -17.20 4.91
CA ASP A 96 12.32 -17.64 4.42
C ASP A 96 12.68 -17.15 2.99
N GLY A 97 11.83 -16.32 2.38
CA GLY A 97 12.03 -15.78 1.03
C GLY A 97 11.86 -16.79 -0.10
N LYS A 98 11.51 -18.05 0.19
CA LYS A 98 11.25 -19.06 -0.83
C LYS A 98 9.84 -18.94 -1.35
N SER A 99 9.65 -18.88 -2.66
CA SER A 99 8.35 -18.87 -3.28
C SER A 99 7.62 -20.19 -3.02
N GLN A 100 6.62 -20.14 -2.14
CA GLN A 100 5.67 -21.23 -1.97
C GLN A 100 4.48 -21.02 -2.92
N PRO A 101 3.79 -22.09 -3.35
CA PRO A 101 2.57 -21.93 -4.14
C PRO A 101 1.56 -21.07 -3.37
N ARG A 102 1.05 -20.02 -4.00
CA ARG A 102 -0.02 -19.20 -3.42
C ARG A 102 -1.19 -20.11 -3.06
N GLY A 103 -1.71 -19.95 -1.83
CA GLY A 103 -2.81 -20.77 -1.34
C GLY A 103 -2.40 -22.01 -0.55
N SER A 104 -1.10 -22.29 -0.36
CA SER A 104 -0.69 -23.30 0.63
C SER A 104 -1.09 -22.85 2.05
N GLY A 105 -1.53 -23.78 2.90
CA GLY A 105 -1.96 -23.47 4.28
C GLY A 105 -0.91 -22.69 5.08
N LYS A 106 0.38 -23.05 4.92
CA LYS A 106 1.48 -22.36 5.58
C LYS A 106 1.64 -20.90 5.12
N VAL A 107 1.49 -20.60 3.83
CA VAL A 107 1.55 -19.21 3.33
C VAL A 107 0.40 -18.38 3.89
N GLN A 108 -0.78 -18.96 4.04
CA GLN A 108 -1.93 -18.27 4.64
C GLN A 108 -1.70 -17.98 6.12
N GLU A 109 -1.13 -18.93 6.85
CA GLU A 109 -0.76 -18.77 8.25
C GLU A 109 0.32 -17.69 8.42
N ASP A 110 1.42 -17.74 7.66
CA ASP A 110 2.49 -16.73 7.68
C ASP A 110 1.97 -15.32 7.36
N VAL A 111 1.01 -15.19 6.43
CA VAL A 111 0.39 -13.91 6.09
C VAL A 111 -0.46 -13.39 7.25
N TYR A 112 -1.26 -14.24 7.86
CA TYR A 112 -2.10 -13.85 8.99
C TYR A 112 -1.24 -13.48 10.21
N GLU A 113 -0.33 -14.36 10.61
CA GLU A 113 0.57 -14.15 11.74
C GLU A 113 1.47 -12.93 11.56
N GLY A 114 2.07 -12.77 10.38
CA GLY A 114 2.89 -11.60 10.07
C GLY A 114 2.09 -10.30 10.06
N GLY A 115 0.80 -10.35 9.71
CA GLY A 115 -0.09 -9.20 9.79
C GLY A 115 -0.50 -8.85 11.22
N LEU A 116 -0.87 -9.83 12.02
CA LEU A 116 -1.39 -9.61 13.38
C LEU A 116 -0.25 -9.54 14.42
N SER A 117 0.54 -10.59 14.57
CA SER A 117 1.63 -10.64 15.54
C SER A 117 2.74 -9.64 15.21
N GLY A 118 2.98 -9.40 13.90
CA GLY A 118 3.89 -8.35 13.45
C GLY A 118 3.41 -6.95 13.84
N THR A 119 2.11 -6.68 13.73
CA THR A 119 1.52 -5.43 14.21
C THR A 119 1.61 -5.30 15.73
N GLN A 120 1.43 -6.39 16.49
CA GLN A 120 1.65 -6.39 17.94
C GLN A 120 3.09 -6.02 18.30
N ASN A 121 4.09 -6.57 17.60
CA ASN A 121 5.50 -6.23 17.83
C ASN A 121 5.78 -4.73 17.58
N VAL A 122 5.14 -4.14 16.57
CA VAL A 122 5.21 -2.68 16.32
C VAL A 122 4.53 -1.89 17.46
N ILE A 123 3.36 -2.32 17.94
CA ILE A 123 2.64 -1.71 19.07
C ILE A 123 3.50 -1.74 20.33
N ASP A 124 4.14 -2.86 20.62
CA ASP A 124 4.98 -3.02 21.81
C ASP A 124 6.17 -2.06 21.80
N ALA A 125 6.79 -1.87 20.63
CA ALA A 125 7.87 -0.90 20.46
C ALA A 125 7.38 0.57 20.55
N VAL A 126 6.18 0.88 20.04
CA VAL A 126 5.54 2.19 20.21
C VAL A 126 5.24 2.47 21.68
N ASN A 127 4.68 1.50 22.41
CA ASN A 127 4.40 1.63 23.84
C ASN A 127 5.68 1.81 24.69
N ALA A 128 6.79 1.22 24.25
CA ALA A 128 8.09 1.38 24.90
C ALA A 128 8.76 2.75 24.62
N SER A 129 8.25 3.53 23.66
CA SER A 129 8.79 4.84 23.30
C SER A 129 7.78 5.96 23.62
N GLU A 130 7.88 6.55 24.81
CA GLU A 130 6.95 7.60 25.28
C GLU A 130 6.94 8.86 24.41
N SER A 131 7.95 9.05 23.54
CA SER A 131 8.05 10.16 22.61
C SER A 131 7.13 10.03 21.38
N VAL A 132 6.71 8.78 21.05
CA VAL A 132 5.82 8.54 19.91
C VAL A 132 4.42 9.07 20.23
N LYS A 133 3.95 10.02 19.42
CA LYS A 133 2.64 10.65 19.56
C LYS A 133 1.59 10.05 18.63
N ARG A 134 2.02 9.55 17.44
CA ARG A 134 1.11 9.04 16.42
C ARG A 134 1.71 7.87 15.64
N LEU A 135 0.88 6.85 15.43
CA LEU A 135 1.17 5.75 14.53
C LEU A 135 0.28 5.85 13.28
N ILE A 136 0.90 5.88 12.10
CA ILE A 136 0.21 5.83 10.81
C ILE A 136 0.29 4.41 10.26
N TYR A 137 -0.85 3.73 10.17
CA TYR A 137 -0.92 2.35 9.73
C TYR A 137 -1.36 2.22 8.27
N THR A 138 -0.59 1.50 7.47
CA THR A 138 -0.97 1.12 6.11
C THR A 138 -1.77 -0.19 6.14
N SER A 139 -3.08 -0.07 6.14
CA SER A 139 -3.99 -1.21 6.02
C SER A 139 -4.29 -1.52 4.54
N SER A 140 -5.54 -1.78 4.21
CA SER A 140 -6.00 -2.09 2.85
C SER A 140 -7.52 -1.92 2.74
N THR A 141 -8.05 -1.66 1.55
CA THR A 141 -9.49 -1.82 1.26
C THR A 141 -9.97 -3.26 1.48
N ALA A 142 -9.06 -4.23 1.57
CA ALA A 142 -9.40 -5.60 1.98
C ALA A 142 -9.95 -5.69 3.42
N ALA A 143 -9.71 -4.69 4.27
CA ALA A 143 -10.32 -4.59 5.59
C ALA A 143 -11.69 -3.87 5.57
N VAL A 144 -12.05 -3.29 4.44
CA VAL A 144 -13.32 -2.56 4.26
C VAL A 144 -14.36 -3.45 3.60
N ARG A 145 -14.00 -4.12 2.51
CA ARG A 145 -14.92 -4.96 1.75
C ARG A 145 -14.43 -6.40 1.67
N PRO A 146 -15.35 -7.37 1.64
CA PRO A 146 -15.05 -8.75 1.26
C PRO A 146 -14.54 -8.81 -0.20
N ASN A 147 -13.87 -9.89 -0.54
CA ASN A 147 -13.23 -10.08 -1.85
C ASN A 147 -14.15 -9.78 -3.05
N VAL A 148 -13.53 -9.29 -4.12
CA VAL A 148 -14.18 -9.02 -5.41
C VAL A 148 -15.03 -10.20 -5.86
N GLY A 149 -16.34 -9.98 -6.08
CA GLY A 149 -17.29 -10.99 -6.52
C GLY A 149 -18.37 -11.35 -5.49
N ASP A 150 -18.39 -10.72 -4.32
CA ASP A 150 -19.52 -10.81 -3.41
C ASP A 150 -20.75 -10.10 -4.04
N GLN A 151 -21.75 -10.91 -4.40
CA GLN A 151 -23.02 -10.41 -4.98
C GLN A 151 -24.02 -9.95 -3.91
N SER A 152 -23.62 -9.94 -2.64
CA SER A 152 -24.50 -9.58 -1.52
C SER A 152 -24.75 -8.08 -1.38
N VAL A 153 -23.96 -7.24 -2.05
CA VAL A 153 -24.12 -5.78 -1.99
C VAL A 153 -24.99 -5.26 -3.14
N PRO A 154 -25.87 -4.28 -2.87
CA PRO A 154 -26.68 -3.66 -3.89
C PRO A 154 -25.87 -3.00 -5.00
N ASP A 155 -26.43 -2.94 -6.20
CA ASP A 155 -25.88 -2.15 -7.30
C ASP A 155 -25.71 -0.68 -6.89
N GLY A 156 -24.53 -0.11 -7.13
CA GLY A 156 -24.22 1.28 -6.79
C GLY A 156 -23.85 1.51 -5.33
N TYR A 157 -23.61 0.45 -4.55
CA TYR A 157 -23.12 0.60 -3.17
C TYR A 157 -21.75 1.27 -3.15
N GLU A 158 -21.60 2.26 -2.28
CA GLU A 158 -20.33 2.95 -2.04
C GLU A 158 -19.76 2.49 -0.69
N TRP A 159 -18.60 1.83 -0.74
CA TRP A 159 -17.88 1.41 0.46
C TRP A 159 -17.30 2.63 1.17
N THR A 160 -17.55 2.71 2.46
CA THR A 160 -17.13 3.81 3.33
C THR A 160 -16.21 3.32 4.46
N GLU A 161 -15.66 4.25 5.21
CA GLU A 161 -14.86 3.95 6.40
C GLU A 161 -15.67 3.32 7.55
N MET A 162 -17.00 3.27 7.45
CA MET A 162 -17.88 2.56 8.40
C MET A 162 -17.92 1.06 8.14
N ASP A 163 -17.59 0.64 6.91
CA ASP A 163 -17.70 -0.74 6.50
C ASP A 163 -16.49 -1.57 6.96
N TRP A 164 -16.76 -2.80 7.33
CA TRP A 164 -15.76 -3.78 7.72
C TRP A 164 -15.93 -5.08 6.95
N ALA A 165 -14.84 -5.59 6.42
CA ALA A 165 -14.85 -6.91 5.84
C ALA A 165 -15.10 -7.97 6.93
N SER A 166 -15.95 -8.95 6.65
CA SER A 166 -16.27 -10.05 7.56
C SER A 166 -16.27 -11.39 6.84
N ASP A 167 -16.25 -12.48 7.59
CA ASP A 167 -16.41 -13.85 7.10
C ASP A 167 -17.88 -14.26 6.98
N GLU A 168 -18.82 -13.47 7.49
CA GLU A 168 -20.25 -13.74 7.38
C GLU A 168 -20.69 -13.73 5.91
N GLY A 169 -21.05 -14.92 5.41
CA GLY A 169 -21.45 -15.10 4.02
C GLY A 169 -20.33 -15.11 2.98
N ASN A 170 -19.08 -14.90 3.40
CA ASN A 170 -17.93 -14.78 2.52
C ASN A 170 -17.01 -16.01 2.58
N ARG A 171 -17.21 -16.96 1.66
CA ARG A 171 -16.37 -18.17 1.55
C ARG A 171 -14.90 -17.87 1.19
N ASN A 172 -14.56 -16.64 0.83
CA ASN A 172 -13.27 -16.24 0.32
C ASN A 172 -12.58 -15.16 1.19
N PHE A 173 -12.96 -15.06 2.47
CA PHE A 173 -12.28 -14.15 3.40
C PHE A 173 -10.83 -14.58 3.57
N SER A 174 -9.93 -13.93 2.85
CA SER A 174 -8.54 -14.33 2.80
C SER A 174 -7.80 -14.07 4.11
N ALA A 175 -6.76 -14.84 4.41
CA ALA A 175 -5.89 -14.60 5.55
C ALA A 175 -5.33 -13.17 5.57
N TYR A 176 -5.05 -12.60 4.39
CA TYR A 176 -4.64 -11.21 4.26
C TYR A 176 -5.73 -10.22 4.70
N ALA A 177 -6.96 -10.36 4.20
CA ALA A 177 -8.07 -9.50 4.58
C ALA A 177 -8.34 -9.59 6.09
N ARG A 178 -8.37 -10.83 6.62
CA ARG A 178 -8.55 -11.09 8.05
C ARG A 178 -7.44 -10.45 8.89
N SER A 179 -6.17 -10.60 8.48
CA SER A 179 -5.05 -9.98 9.20
C SER A 179 -5.17 -8.46 9.24
N LYS A 180 -5.67 -7.83 8.17
CA LYS A 180 -5.86 -6.37 8.12
C LYS A 180 -6.99 -5.90 9.05
N VAL A 181 -8.13 -6.63 9.06
CA VAL A 181 -9.25 -6.35 9.98
C VAL A 181 -8.80 -6.48 11.43
N ASP A 182 -8.21 -7.61 11.78
CA ASP A 182 -7.81 -7.90 13.16
C ASP A 182 -6.71 -6.94 13.64
N ALA A 183 -5.75 -6.57 12.76
CA ALA A 183 -4.71 -5.59 13.08
C ALA A 183 -5.29 -4.18 13.30
N GLU A 184 -6.28 -3.74 12.50
CA GLU A 184 -6.95 -2.45 12.73
C GLU A 184 -7.70 -2.43 14.06
N HIS A 185 -8.44 -3.50 14.39
CA HIS A 185 -9.13 -3.61 15.68
C HIS A 185 -8.15 -3.61 16.85
N LEU A 186 -7.04 -4.33 16.74
CA LEU A 186 -5.99 -4.36 17.75
C LEU A 186 -5.39 -2.97 17.97
N LEU A 187 -5.00 -2.28 16.89
CA LEU A 187 -4.43 -0.93 16.94
C LEU A 187 -5.39 0.08 17.58
N ASN A 188 -6.66 0.07 17.15
CA ASN A 188 -7.67 0.97 17.70
C ASN A 188 -7.87 0.73 19.21
N LYS A 189 -7.98 -0.54 19.61
CA LYS A 189 -8.15 -0.90 21.03
C LYS A 189 -6.98 -0.40 21.87
N VAL A 190 -5.73 -0.68 21.47
CA VAL A 190 -4.56 -0.29 22.25
C VAL A 190 -4.38 1.23 22.26
N ALA A 191 -4.62 1.91 21.13
CA ALA A 191 -4.56 3.37 21.06
C ALA A 191 -5.64 4.06 21.90
N GLU A 192 -6.81 3.44 22.11
CA GLU A 192 -7.84 3.94 23.01
C GLU A 192 -7.40 3.89 24.47
N GLU A 193 -6.65 2.88 24.84
CA GLU A 193 -6.10 2.68 26.19
C GLU A 193 -4.80 3.48 26.42
N SER A 194 -4.14 3.96 25.35
CA SER A 194 -2.89 4.70 25.42
C SER A 194 -3.08 6.14 25.90
N ALA A 195 -2.17 6.59 26.77
CA ALA A 195 -2.14 7.98 27.24
C ALA A 195 -1.29 8.92 26.36
N HIS A 196 -0.41 8.41 25.49
CA HIS A 196 0.58 9.22 24.77
C HIS A 196 0.53 9.16 23.24
N TRP A 197 -0.13 8.14 22.64
CA TRP A 197 -0.22 8.05 21.18
C TRP A 197 -1.62 7.71 20.67
N ASP A 198 -1.87 8.09 19.44
CA ASP A 198 -3.05 7.68 18.69
C ASP A 198 -2.66 6.93 17.40
N VAL A 199 -3.66 6.35 16.72
CA VAL A 199 -3.48 5.70 15.42
C VAL A 199 -4.35 6.35 14.36
N VAL A 200 -3.80 6.48 13.15
CA VAL A 200 -4.56 6.79 11.93
C VAL A 200 -4.28 5.71 10.89
N THR A 201 -5.34 5.14 10.36
CA THR A 201 -5.28 4.02 9.40
C THR A 201 -5.63 4.50 8.00
N LEU A 202 -4.76 4.21 7.04
CA LEU A 202 -5.03 4.38 5.61
C LEU A 202 -5.38 3.02 5.00
N ASN A 203 -6.50 2.95 4.29
CA ASN A 203 -7.00 1.74 3.61
C ASN A 203 -6.83 1.88 2.09
N PRO A 204 -5.60 1.70 1.56
CA PRO A 204 -5.39 1.81 0.13
C PRO A 204 -6.02 0.67 -0.65
N ALA A 205 -6.52 1.00 -1.84
CA ALA A 205 -6.85 0.08 -2.90
C ALA A 205 -5.57 -0.46 -3.57
N MET A 206 -5.61 -0.87 -4.83
CA MET A 206 -4.45 -1.32 -5.57
C MET A 206 -3.43 -0.19 -5.73
N ILE A 207 -2.29 -0.29 -5.06
CA ILE A 207 -1.25 0.74 -5.09
C ILE A 207 -0.42 0.59 -6.37
N CYS A 208 -0.38 1.65 -7.19
CA CYS A 208 0.44 1.76 -8.39
C CYS A 208 1.29 3.04 -8.34
N GLY A 209 2.24 3.17 -9.24
CA GLY A 209 3.08 4.36 -9.38
C GLY A 209 4.51 4.01 -9.78
N PRO A 210 5.39 5.02 -9.96
CA PRO A 210 6.77 4.78 -10.36
C PRO A 210 7.54 4.01 -9.29
N ILE A 211 8.52 3.23 -9.72
CA ILE A 211 9.47 2.58 -8.80
C ILE A 211 10.68 3.49 -8.57
N LEU A 212 11.25 3.43 -7.38
CA LEU A 212 12.45 4.20 -6.98
C LEU A 212 13.74 3.38 -7.16
N PHE A 213 13.64 2.07 -7.03
CA PHE A 213 14.70 1.09 -7.21
C PHE A 213 14.11 -0.26 -7.65
N LYS A 214 14.93 -1.12 -8.23
CA LYS A 214 14.46 -2.34 -8.92
C LYS A 214 13.70 -3.31 -8.01
N ALA A 215 14.11 -3.42 -6.75
CA ALA A 215 13.48 -4.34 -5.79
C ALA A 215 12.02 -3.99 -5.46
N GLN A 216 11.55 -2.79 -5.85
CA GLN A 216 10.15 -2.38 -5.69
C GLN A 216 9.20 -2.97 -6.75
N VAL A 217 9.72 -3.64 -7.78
CA VAL A 217 8.87 -4.32 -8.77
C VAL A 217 8.05 -5.41 -8.08
N GLY A 218 6.80 -5.09 -7.83
CA GLY A 218 5.82 -5.99 -7.25
C GLY A 218 4.79 -6.42 -8.29
N GLN A 219 3.81 -7.21 -7.84
CA GLN A 219 2.83 -7.88 -8.68
C GLN A 219 2.19 -6.99 -9.78
N TRP A 220 1.68 -5.82 -9.40
CA TRP A 220 0.96 -4.95 -10.35
C TRP A 220 1.90 -4.17 -11.27
N ILE A 221 3.00 -3.70 -10.73
CA ILE A 221 4.04 -3.00 -11.49
C ILE A 221 4.62 -3.91 -12.56
N GLU A 222 4.87 -5.18 -12.21
CA GLU A 222 5.32 -6.20 -13.17
C GLU A 222 4.32 -6.40 -14.31
N GLN A 223 3.00 -6.51 -14.00
CA GLN A 223 1.99 -6.74 -15.03
C GLN A 223 1.88 -5.57 -16.01
N ILE A 224 1.94 -4.34 -15.52
CA ILE A 224 1.95 -3.13 -16.36
C ILE A 224 3.20 -3.13 -17.25
N GLY A 225 4.36 -3.43 -16.69
CA GLY A 225 5.61 -3.53 -17.43
C GLY A 225 5.60 -4.63 -18.51
N ARG A 226 4.99 -5.77 -18.23
CA ARG A 226 4.79 -6.85 -19.22
C ARG A 226 3.94 -6.39 -20.40
N LEU A 227 2.80 -5.73 -20.10
CA LEU A 227 1.94 -5.17 -21.16
C LEU A 227 2.69 -4.15 -22.02
N ALA A 228 3.43 -3.22 -21.42
CA ALA A 228 4.22 -2.21 -22.13
C ALA A 228 5.37 -2.83 -22.95
N SER A 229 5.84 -4.03 -22.59
CA SER A 229 6.90 -4.78 -23.30
C SER A 229 6.37 -5.75 -24.36
N GLY A 230 5.10 -5.66 -24.74
CA GLY A 230 4.49 -6.56 -25.72
C GLY A 230 4.24 -7.99 -25.22
N LYS A 231 4.35 -8.22 -23.91
CA LYS A 231 4.14 -9.52 -23.28
C LYS A 231 2.76 -9.61 -22.65
N LYS A 232 2.19 -10.82 -22.61
CA LYS A 232 0.94 -11.07 -21.89
C LYS A 232 1.16 -10.93 -20.39
N PRO A 233 0.15 -10.44 -19.63
CA PRO A 233 0.20 -10.48 -18.18
C PRO A 233 0.18 -11.93 -17.66
N ASN A 234 0.74 -12.16 -16.47
CA ASN A 234 0.78 -13.50 -15.86
C ASN A 234 -0.55 -13.95 -15.24
N PHE A 235 -1.54 -13.06 -15.16
CA PHE A 235 -2.82 -13.30 -14.52
C PHE A 235 -3.97 -13.04 -15.51
N PRO A 236 -4.24 -13.95 -16.46
CA PRO A 236 -5.32 -13.78 -17.43
C PRO A 236 -6.70 -13.63 -16.77
N ASP A 237 -6.95 -14.35 -15.67
CA ASP A 237 -8.21 -14.28 -14.93
C ASP A 237 -8.48 -12.90 -14.26
N GLN A 238 -7.46 -12.06 -14.13
CA GLN A 238 -7.58 -10.72 -13.57
C GLN A 238 -7.70 -9.65 -14.67
N TYR A 239 -7.60 -10.05 -15.91
CA TYR A 239 -7.61 -9.13 -17.04
C TYR A 239 -8.96 -8.41 -17.19
N ASP A 240 -10.04 -9.11 -16.86
CA ASP A 240 -11.42 -8.61 -16.94
C ASP A 240 -11.98 -8.17 -15.59
N ARG A 241 -11.14 -8.05 -14.57
CA ARG A 241 -11.54 -7.58 -13.25
C ARG A 241 -11.35 -6.08 -13.11
N PHE A 242 -12.29 -5.47 -12.41
CA PHE A 242 -12.19 -4.07 -12.02
C PHE A 242 -11.40 -3.92 -10.71
N TYR A 243 -10.59 -2.89 -10.68
CA TYR A 243 -9.82 -2.52 -9.51
C TYR A 243 -9.88 -1.01 -9.30
N ASP A 244 -10.05 -0.61 -8.06
CA ASP A 244 -9.73 0.76 -7.67
C ASP A 244 -8.22 0.88 -7.55
N ILE A 245 -7.65 1.96 -8.07
CA ILE A 245 -6.21 2.20 -8.09
C ILE A 245 -5.92 3.49 -7.34
N ILE A 246 -4.86 3.49 -6.54
CA ILE A 246 -4.31 4.68 -5.92
C ILE A 246 -2.83 4.85 -6.30
N ASP A 247 -2.44 6.07 -6.65
CA ASP A 247 -1.02 6.37 -6.84
C ASP A 247 -0.29 6.33 -5.49
N VAL A 248 0.85 5.67 -5.45
CA VAL A 248 1.65 5.55 -4.23
C VAL A 248 2.04 6.92 -3.65
N ARG A 249 2.27 7.91 -4.51
CA ARG A 249 2.63 9.28 -4.10
C ARG A 249 1.46 9.99 -3.41
N ASP A 250 0.24 9.73 -3.84
CA ASP A 250 -0.96 10.29 -3.22
C ASP A 250 -1.24 9.59 -1.88
N LEU A 251 -1.00 8.28 -1.82
CA LEU A 251 -1.10 7.52 -0.57
C LEU A 251 -0.11 8.04 0.47
N VAL A 252 1.18 8.14 0.14
CA VAL A 252 2.18 8.58 1.12
C VAL A 252 2.02 10.04 1.50
N ARG A 253 1.53 10.88 0.58
CA ARG A 253 1.14 12.25 0.90
C ARG A 253 -0.02 12.31 1.88
N ALA A 254 -1.05 11.47 1.70
CA ALA A 254 -2.16 11.36 2.64
C ALA A 254 -1.69 10.88 4.03
N GLN A 255 -0.74 9.94 4.08
CA GLN A 255 -0.15 9.45 5.32
C GLN A 255 0.60 10.57 6.08
N LEU A 256 1.37 11.39 5.37
CA LEU A 256 2.03 12.56 5.96
C LEU A 256 1.01 13.58 6.46
N LEU A 257 0.03 13.94 5.63
CA LEU A 257 -1.03 14.88 6.02
C LEU A 257 -1.83 14.39 7.25
N ALA A 258 -2.11 13.09 7.33
CA ALA A 258 -2.74 12.49 8.50
C ALA A 258 -1.84 12.57 9.74
N ALA A 259 -0.52 12.42 9.58
CA ALA A 259 0.43 12.54 10.68
C ALA A 259 0.52 13.98 11.22
N GLU A 260 0.47 14.96 10.34
CA GLU A 260 0.57 16.40 10.67
C GLU A 260 -0.77 17.04 11.08
N SER A 261 -1.89 16.34 10.89
CA SER A 261 -3.23 16.89 11.13
C SER A 261 -3.57 17.01 12.61
N ASP A 262 -4.11 18.15 13.00
CA ASP A 262 -4.69 18.40 14.34
C ASP A 262 -6.13 17.87 14.49
N ILE A 263 -6.67 17.22 13.48
CA ILE A 263 -8.03 16.67 13.51
C ILE A 263 -8.11 15.56 14.56
N ASP A 264 -9.17 15.56 15.36
CA ASP A 264 -9.53 14.40 16.17
C ASP A 264 -10.11 13.31 15.27
N HIS A 265 -9.20 12.49 14.71
CA HIS A 265 -9.53 11.47 13.73
C HIS A 265 -10.54 10.44 14.27
N LYS A 266 -10.51 10.15 15.59
CA LYS A 266 -11.43 9.20 16.24
C LYS A 266 -12.88 9.67 16.17
N LYS A 267 -13.12 10.98 16.16
CA LYS A 267 -14.47 11.59 16.08
C LYS A 267 -14.96 11.84 14.66
N SER A 268 -14.12 11.61 13.65
CA SER A 268 -14.54 11.74 12.27
C SER A 268 -15.43 10.57 11.83
N PHE A 269 -16.20 10.75 10.75
CA PHE A 269 -17.01 9.68 10.16
C PHE A 269 -16.15 8.43 9.88
N GLY A 270 -16.58 7.26 10.35
CA GLY A 270 -15.82 6.02 10.22
C GLY A 270 -14.54 5.95 11.09
N GLY A 271 -14.41 6.80 12.12
CA GLY A 271 -13.26 6.80 13.03
C GLY A 271 -11.96 7.25 12.38
N ALA A 272 -10.84 6.77 12.88
CA ALA A 272 -9.51 7.13 12.40
C ALA A 272 -9.07 6.36 11.13
N ARG A 273 -10.02 5.93 10.28
CA ARG A 273 -9.79 5.21 9.02
C ARG A 273 -9.97 6.16 7.83
N TYR A 274 -9.20 5.96 6.78
CA TYR A 274 -9.28 6.71 5.52
C TYR A 274 -9.11 5.78 4.32
N ILE A 275 -10.16 5.62 3.51
CA ILE A 275 -10.08 4.89 2.26
C ILE A 275 -9.25 5.71 1.26
N MET A 276 -8.25 5.05 0.67
CA MET A 276 -7.39 5.62 -0.35
C MET A 276 -7.61 4.85 -1.66
N ALA A 277 -8.60 5.29 -2.41
CA ALA A 277 -8.98 4.72 -3.69
C ALA A 277 -9.34 5.86 -4.65
N GLY A 278 -9.37 5.58 -5.90
CA GLY A 278 -9.74 6.56 -6.90
C GLY A 278 -8.80 6.52 -8.10
N THR A 279 -9.39 6.30 -9.22
CA THR A 279 -8.69 6.14 -10.49
C THR A 279 -8.58 7.47 -11.26
N GLY A 280 -8.43 8.59 -10.52
CA GLY A 280 -8.24 9.90 -11.13
C GLY A 280 -9.40 10.37 -12.03
N GLY A 281 -10.64 10.09 -11.62
CA GLY A 281 -11.86 10.41 -12.39
C GLY A 281 -12.63 9.19 -12.88
N TYR A 282 -12.05 8.00 -12.75
CA TYR A 282 -12.76 6.73 -12.92
C TYR A 282 -13.11 6.17 -11.54
N SER A 283 -14.30 5.63 -11.38
CA SER A 283 -14.66 4.92 -10.14
C SER A 283 -13.92 3.60 -10.01
N THR A 284 -13.69 2.93 -11.13
CA THR A 284 -12.98 1.65 -11.22
C THR A 284 -12.29 1.50 -12.57
N MET A 285 -11.28 0.65 -12.66
CA MET A 285 -10.60 0.33 -13.91
C MET A 285 -10.62 -1.18 -14.20
N CYS A 286 -10.89 -1.53 -15.45
CA CYS A 286 -10.61 -2.87 -15.96
C CYS A 286 -9.12 -2.97 -16.31
N LEU A 287 -8.39 -3.82 -15.59
CA LEU A 287 -6.93 -3.93 -15.71
C LEU A 287 -6.47 -4.22 -17.15
N GLY A 288 -7.15 -5.11 -17.85
CA GLY A 288 -6.76 -5.48 -19.20
C GLY A 288 -7.06 -4.39 -20.22
N THR A 289 -8.31 -3.97 -20.27
CA THR A 289 -8.80 -3.11 -21.34
C THR A 289 -8.37 -1.65 -21.15
N ASP A 290 -8.59 -1.12 -19.95
CA ASP A 290 -8.33 0.31 -19.70
C ASP A 290 -6.84 0.61 -19.60
N ILE A 291 -6.07 -0.22 -18.91
CA ILE A 291 -4.61 -0.04 -18.84
C ILE A 291 -3.97 -0.18 -20.21
N THR A 292 -4.39 -1.19 -20.99
CA THR A 292 -3.90 -1.33 -22.38
C THR A 292 -4.22 -0.11 -23.25
N ARG A 293 -5.42 0.45 -23.11
CA ARG A 293 -5.84 1.66 -23.81
C ARG A 293 -4.97 2.87 -23.42
N ILE A 294 -4.72 3.05 -22.13
CA ILE A 294 -3.85 4.12 -21.63
C ILE A 294 -2.43 3.94 -22.16
N ILE A 295 -1.86 2.73 -22.08
CA ILE A 295 -0.50 2.47 -22.60
C ILE A 295 -0.41 2.80 -24.09
N ARG A 296 -1.39 2.41 -24.90
CA ARG A 296 -1.40 2.73 -26.33
C ARG A 296 -1.50 4.22 -26.62
N SER A 297 -2.23 4.96 -25.79
CA SER A 297 -2.38 6.40 -25.91
C SER A 297 -1.10 7.14 -25.53
N GLU A 298 -0.47 6.74 -24.40
CA GLU A 298 0.73 7.40 -23.87
C GLU A 298 2.01 7.01 -24.63
N PHE A 299 2.05 5.78 -25.16
CA PHE A 299 3.20 5.20 -25.86
C PHE A 299 2.78 4.61 -27.21
N PRO A 300 2.40 5.45 -28.19
CA PRO A 300 1.84 4.97 -29.46
C PRO A 300 2.80 4.10 -30.27
N ASP A 301 4.09 4.25 -30.06
CA ASP A 301 5.15 3.48 -30.74
C ASP A 301 5.41 2.10 -30.13
N PHE A 302 4.80 1.78 -28.97
CA PHE A 302 5.05 0.50 -28.33
C PHE A 302 4.18 -0.61 -28.93
N VAL A 303 4.76 -1.82 -29.03
CA VAL A 303 4.00 -3.05 -29.21
C VAL A 303 3.44 -3.45 -27.86
N VAL A 304 2.17 -3.17 -27.62
CA VAL A 304 1.52 -3.46 -26.35
C VAL A 304 0.99 -4.89 -26.33
N GLY A 305 1.31 -5.63 -25.29
CA GLY A 305 0.82 -7.00 -25.08
C GLY A 305 -0.70 -7.06 -25.04
N GLN A 306 -1.27 -8.13 -25.60
CA GLN A 306 -2.71 -8.37 -25.61
C GLN A 306 -3.04 -9.70 -24.95
N PRO A 307 -4.22 -9.86 -24.34
CA PRO A 307 -4.73 -11.15 -23.96
C PRO A 307 -5.02 -12.02 -25.20
N GLU A 308 -5.11 -13.32 -25.00
CA GLU A 308 -5.43 -14.26 -26.11
C GLU A 308 -6.87 -14.08 -26.63
N THR A 309 -7.77 -13.63 -25.78
CA THR A 309 -9.16 -13.35 -26.11
C THR A 309 -9.34 -11.85 -26.31
N THR A 310 -9.05 -11.35 -27.49
CA THR A 310 -9.66 -10.12 -27.95
C THR A 310 -11.06 -10.47 -28.46
N THR A 311 -12.04 -10.48 -27.57
CA THR A 311 -13.40 -10.26 -28.02
C THR A 311 -13.46 -8.82 -28.45
N SER A 312 -13.43 -8.57 -29.74
CA SER A 312 -13.50 -7.25 -30.36
C SER A 312 -14.82 -6.52 -30.08
N GLU A 313 -15.69 -7.13 -29.34
CA GLU A 313 -17.02 -6.69 -28.93
C GLU A 313 -17.30 -7.11 -27.49
N LEU A 314 -16.46 -6.67 -26.55
CA LEU A 314 -16.88 -6.72 -25.17
C LEU A 314 -18.04 -5.72 -25.02
N GLU A 315 -19.24 -6.23 -24.83
CA GLU A 315 -20.29 -5.52 -24.09
C GLU A 315 -19.57 -4.80 -22.95
N PRO A 316 -19.87 -3.53 -22.69
CA PRO A 316 -19.23 -2.82 -21.61
C PRO A 316 -19.37 -3.68 -20.36
N ILE A 317 -18.25 -4.25 -19.89
CA ILE A 317 -18.24 -5.03 -18.65
C ILE A 317 -18.87 -4.11 -17.62
N ARG A 318 -20.00 -4.48 -17.05
CA ARG A 318 -20.67 -3.64 -16.05
C ARG A 318 -19.65 -3.37 -14.96
N ALA A 319 -19.41 -2.08 -14.69
CA ALA A 319 -18.65 -1.68 -13.53
C ALA A 319 -19.19 -2.44 -12.31
N PRO A 320 -18.34 -2.87 -11.38
CA PRO A 320 -18.82 -3.57 -10.20
C PRO A 320 -19.84 -2.70 -9.49
N ASN A 321 -20.79 -3.37 -8.87
CA ASN A 321 -21.93 -2.74 -8.23
C ASN A 321 -21.51 -1.84 -7.04
N ALA A 322 -20.25 -1.92 -6.60
CA ALA A 322 -19.77 -1.20 -5.44
C ALA A 322 -18.36 -0.67 -5.67
N VAL A 323 -18.14 0.59 -5.33
CA VAL A 323 -16.90 1.35 -5.52
C VAL A 323 -16.40 1.92 -4.18
N HIS A 324 -15.10 2.28 -4.13
CA HIS A 324 -14.52 3.05 -3.03
C HIS A 324 -14.28 4.48 -3.46
N ASP A 325 -14.42 5.42 -2.55
CA ASP A 325 -14.09 6.82 -2.78
C ASP A 325 -13.10 7.35 -1.73
N CYS A 326 -12.24 8.27 -2.16
CA CYS A 326 -11.35 9.04 -1.30
C CYS A 326 -12.01 10.30 -0.70
N LYS A 327 -13.34 10.40 -0.67
CA LYS A 327 -14.05 11.63 -0.27
C LYS A 327 -13.57 12.15 1.07
N LYS A 328 -13.55 11.32 2.09
CA LYS A 328 -13.07 11.69 3.43
C LYS A 328 -11.63 12.18 3.43
N ALA A 329 -10.71 11.48 2.74
CA ALA A 329 -9.32 11.89 2.63
C ALA A 329 -9.17 13.23 1.89
N LYS A 330 -9.93 13.45 0.82
CA LYS A 330 -9.95 14.72 0.09
C LYS A 330 -10.47 15.87 0.97
N GLU A 331 -11.56 15.67 1.69
CA GLU A 331 -12.21 16.71 2.49
C GLU A 331 -11.45 17.05 3.78
N LEU A 332 -10.96 16.03 4.50
CA LEU A 332 -10.35 16.24 5.81
C LEU A 332 -8.83 16.40 5.76
N LEU A 333 -8.15 15.70 4.85
CA LEU A 333 -6.69 15.78 4.72
C LEU A 333 -6.25 16.68 3.55
N GLY A 334 -7.18 17.11 2.68
CA GLY A 334 -6.85 17.94 1.52
C GLY A 334 -6.03 17.21 0.45
N VAL A 335 -6.09 15.88 0.40
CA VAL A 335 -5.34 15.10 -0.58
C VAL A 335 -5.90 15.28 -1.99
N THR A 336 -5.02 15.40 -2.98
CA THR A 336 -5.38 15.43 -4.40
C THR A 336 -4.96 14.11 -5.05
N ILE A 337 -5.84 13.55 -5.87
CA ILE A 337 -5.60 12.28 -6.57
C ILE A 337 -5.10 12.55 -7.99
N ARG A 338 -3.98 11.95 -8.36
CA ARG A 338 -3.38 12.06 -9.70
C ARG A 338 -4.26 11.40 -10.76
N PRO A 339 -4.30 11.95 -11.98
CA PRO A 339 -4.90 11.26 -13.13
C PRO A 339 -4.22 9.90 -13.35
N ILE A 340 -5.03 8.87 -13.60
CA ILE A 340 -4.52 7.50 -13.78
C ILE A 340 -3.57 7.38 -14.97
N GLN A 341 -3.76 8.17 -16.01
CA GLN A 341 -2.87 8.23 -17.16
C GLN A 341 -1.44 8.59 -16.75
N GLN A 342 -1.30 9.57 -15.86
CA GLN A 342 0.00 9.96 -15.32
C GLN A 342 0.61 8.81 -14.48
N THR A 343 -0.19 8.18 -13.63
CA THR A 343 0.28 7.03 -12.83
C THR A 343 0.82 5.91 -13.70
N ILE A 344 0.07 5.50 -14.74
CA ILE A 344 0.50 4.42 -15.65
C ILE A 344 1.72 4.81 -16.46
N ARG A 345 1.80 6.06 -16.95
CA ARG A 345 2.98 6.59 -17.64
C ARG A 345 4.21 6.46 -16.76
N ASP A 346 4.15 7.01 -15.55
CA ASP A 346 5.29 7.07 -14.63
C ASP A 346 5.72 5.66 -14.18
N VAL A 347 4.79 4.69 -14.05
CA VAL A 347 5.10 3.27 -13.83
C VAL A 347 6.00 2.73 -14.94
N ILE A 348 5.67 3.03 -16.19
CA ILE A 348 6.40 2.50 -17.35
C ILE A 348 7.74 3.20 -17.49
N GLU A 349 7.76 4.53 -17.42
CA GLU A 349 8.99 5.33 -17.53
C GLU A 349 10.01 4.94 -16.48
N SER A 350 9.62 4.82 -15.20
CA SER A 350 10.52 4.41 -14.13
C SER A 350 11.11 3.01 -14.33
N GLN A 351 10.33 2.07 -14.86
CA GLN A 351 10.83 0.73 -15.19
C GLN A 351 11.83 0.75 -16.37
N ILE A 352 11.63 1.63 -17.33
CA ILE A 352 12.56 1.82 -18.46
C ILE A 352 13.86 2.46 -17.95
N GLU A 353 13.76 3.54 -17.20
CA GLU A 353 14.90 4.27 -16.63
C GLU A 353 15.80 3.38 -15.78
N LEU A 354 15.19 2.53 -14.96
CA LEU A 354 15.91 1.58 -14.13
C LEU A 354 16.33 0.30 -14.87
N GLY A 355 16.02 0.17 -16.18
CA GLY A 355 16.38 -1.00 -16.98
C GLY A 355 15.66 -2.29 -16.56
N VAL A 356 14.45 -2.17 -15.98
CA VAL A 356 13.61 -3.32 -15.62
C VAL A 356 12.89 -3.87 -16.85
N ILE A 357 12.44 -3.00 -17.73
CA ILE A 357 11.80 -3.37 -18.99
C ILE A 357 12.48 -2.68 -20.17
N GLN A 358 12.37 -3.31 -21.33
CA GLN A 358 12.76 -2.77 -22.64
C GLN A 358 11.57 -2.96 -23.59
N PRO A 359 10.75 -1.91 -23.80
CA PRO A 359 9.61 -2.01 -24.69
C PRO A 359 10.04 -2.29 -26.14
N THR A 360 9.30 -3.17 -26.81
CA THR A 360 9.45 -3.37 -28.27
C THR A 360 8.73 -2.23 -28.97
N LYS A 361 9.42 -1.52 -29.85
CA LYS A 361 8.84 -0.49 -30.71
C LYS A 361 8.28 -1.11 -31.99
N LYS A 362 7.23 -0.50 -32.56
CA LYS A 362 6.65 -0.87 -33.86
C LYS A 362 7.63 -0.62 -34.98
#